data_ffb5565b34be816a5cffb19eeeb31e45
#
_entry.id   ffb5565b34be816a5cffb19eeeb31e45
#
_cell.length_a   1.000
_cell.length_b   1.000
_cell.length_c   1.000
_cell.angle_alpha   90.00
_cell.angle_beta   90.00
_cell.angle_gamma   90.00
#
_symmetry.space_group_name_H-M   'P 1'
#
loop_
_entity.id
_entity.type
_entity.pdbx_description
1 polymer ?
#
loop_
_entity_poly.entity_id
_entity_poly.type
_entity_poly.pdbx_seq_one_letter_code
_entity_poly.pdbx_strand_id
1 'polypeptide(L)'
;MDPFLGYARRHQPDIVALIREFVECESPSDHPPGVDRFTSLVADRVRDFAKVRTFPGGRFGKHMRLEFELPGHRKSGQILALAHSDTVWPLGTLSSMPFRIARGRLWGPGVLDMKSGIAFFIFAMRALRELDIPVARKVTMQINADEEVGSETSRPLTEQAASASAAVLVLEPGTGLAGKLKTARKGVGRSTITVRGQASHAGVDFANGANAIVEMARQVERIAGFTRLDRGVTVSVGVIRGGTRSNVVPAECSVEIDTRAPRDRDRRYLEKAFASLKPFDRRCSIEVEGGLN
;
A
#
# COMPACT_ATOMS: atom_id res chain seq x y z
N MET A 1 12.49 -27.49 -23.15
CA MET A 1 12.37 -26.08 -22.73
C MET A 1 10.99 -25.92 -22.10
N ASP A 2 10.91 -25.23 -20.97
CA ASP A 2 9.61 -24.93 -20.31
C ASP A 2 8.69 -24.21 -21.33
N PRO A 3 7.46 -24.69 -21.57
CA PRO A 3 6.55 -24.14 -22.57
C PRO A 3 6.20 -22.67 -22.26
N PHE A 4 6.09 -22.30 -20.98
CA PHE A 4 5.81 -20.92 -20.57
C PHE A 4 6.99 -20.00 -20.88
N LEU A 5 8.22 -20.42 -20.60
CA LEU A 5 9.40 -19.66 -20.92
C LEU A 5 9.55 -19.49 -22.45
N GLY A 6 9.25 -20.54 -23.21
CA GLY A 6 9.20 -20.47 -24.67
C GLY A 6 8.16 -19.47 -25.18
N TYR A 7 6.97 -19.48 -24.60
CA TYR A 7 5.90 -18.54 -24.92
C TYR A 7 6.31 -17.09 -24.58
N ALA A 8 6.79 -16.85 -23.38
CA ALA A 8 7.21 -15.52 -22.94
C ALA A 8 8.33 -14.92 -23.83
N ARG A 9 9.29 -15.74 -24.27
CA ARG A 9 10.35 -15.29 -25.18
C ARG A 9 9.82 -14.91 -26.55
N ARG A 10 8.89 -15.68 -27.12
CA ARG A 10 8.28 -15.35 -28.42
C ARG A 10 7.46 -14.07 -28.35
N HIS A 11 6.75 -13.82 -27.24
CA HIS A 11 5.89 -12.65 -27.05
C HIS A 11 6.56 -11.51 -26.30
N GLN A 12 7.88 -11.53 -26.12
CA GLN A 12 8.58 -10.45 -25.41
C GLN A 12 8.33 -9.06 -26.05
N PRO A 13 8.33 -8.89 -27.39
CA PRO A 13 8.00 -7.60 -27.99
C PRO A 13 6.59 -7.13 -27.66
N ASP A 14 5.60 -8.03 -27.67
CA ASP A 14 4.21 -7.74 -27.37
C ASP A 14 4.01 -7.38 -25.90
N ILE A 15 4.70 -8.08 -24.99
CA ILE A 15 4.72 -7.77 -23.56
C ILE A 15 5.26 -6.35 -23.33
N VAL A 16 6.36 -6.01 -23.97
CA VAL A 16 6.99 -4.68 -23.86
C VAL A 16 6.07 -3.60 -24.46
N ALA A 17 5.39 -3.89 -25.56
CA ALA A 17 4.43 -2.97 -26.17
C ALA A 17 3.24 -2.70 -25.24
N LEU A 18 2.69 -3.75 -24.60
CA LEU A 18 1.61 -3.59 -23.63
C LEU A 18 2.05 -2.79 -22.39
N ILE A 19 3.26 -3.06 -21.87
CA ILE A 19 3.81 -2.28 -20.75
C ILE A 19 3.96 -0.81 -21.15
N ARG A 20 4.46 -0.51 -22.35
CA ARG A 20 4.56 0.87 -22.85
C ARG A 20 3.18 1.54 -22.84
N GLU A 21 2.19 0.91 -23.43
CA GLU A 21 0.82 1.44 -23.50
C GLU A 21 0.25 1.74 -22.11
N PHE A 22 0.48 0.84 -21.15
CA PHE A 22 0.05 1.01 -19.77
C PHE A 22 0.78 2.17 -19.08
N VAL A 23 2.09 2.31 -19.30
CA VAL A 23 2.88 3.41 -18.73
C VAL A 23 2.47 4.76 -19.31
N GLU A 24 2.22 4.83 -20.64
CA GLU A 24 1.80 6.04 -21.33
C GLU A 24 0.37 6.47 -20.97
N CYS A 25 -0.44 5.62 -20.34
CA CYS A 25 -1.73 5.98 -19.74
C CYS A 25 -1.52 6.39 -18.27
N GLU A 26 -1.27 7.67 -18.01
CA GLU A 26 -1.07 8.19 -16.66
C GLU A 26 -2.33 8.02 -15.79
N SER A 27 -2.13 7.51 -14.56
CA SER A 27 -3.21 7.18 -13.62
C SER A 27 -2.82 7.52 -12.17
N PRO A 28 -2.53 8.79 -11.83
CA PRO A 28 -2.24 9.16 -10.44
C PRO A 28 -3.46 8.96 -9.55
N SER A 29 -3.22 8.60 -8.28
CA SER A 29 -4.28 8.30 -7.28
C SER A 29 -5.25 9.46 -7.04
N ASP A 30 -4.79 10.70 -7.24
CA ASP A 30 -5.57 11.93 -7.09
C ASP A 30 -6.28 12.38 -8.38
N HIS A 31 -6.21 11.57 -9.47
CA HIS A 31 -6.84 11.87 -10.76
C HIS A 31 -7.75 10.74 -11.26
N PRO A 32 -8.96 10.59 -10.71
CA PRO A 32 -9.91 9.51 -11.05
C PRO A 32 -10.14 9.31 -12.54
N PRO A 33 -10.23 10.36 -13.40
CA PRO A 33 -10.38 10.14 -14.84
C PRO A 33 -9.19 9.41 -15.49
N GLY A 34 -7.97 9.56 -14.96
CA GLY A 34 -6.79 8.82 -15.41
C GLY A 34 -6.86 7.35 -15.00
N VAL A 35 -7.24 7.10 -13.76
CA VAL A 35 -7.46 5.75 -13.22
C VAL A 35 -8.55 5.02 -14.03
N ASP A 36 -9.67 5.70 -14.33
CA ASP A 36 -10.76 5.13 -15.13
C ASP A 36 -10.35 4.86 -16.59
N ARG A 37 -9.53 5.72 -17.19
CA ARG A 37 -8.94 5.45 -18.52
C ARG A 37 -8.04 4.23 -18.51
N PHE A 38 -7.19 4.10 -17.50
CA PHE A 38 -6.29 2.96 -17.37
C PHE A 38 -7.07 1.65 -17.17
N THR A 39 -8.07 1.63 -16.28
CA THR A 39 -8.90 0.44 -16.09
C THR A 39 -9.67 0.06 -17.35
N SER A 40 -10.16 1.04 -18.11
CA SER A 40 -10.82 0.81 -19.41
C SER A 40 -9.84 0.22 -20.43
N LEU A 41 -8.61 0.75 -20.49
CA LEU A 41 -7.55 0.22 -21.34
C LEU A 41 -7.23 -1.25 -21.01
N VAL A 42 -7.09 -1.59 -19.72
CA VAL A 42 -6.87 -2.99 -19.29
C VAL A 42 -8.05 -3.88 -19.70
N ALA A 43 -9.29 -3.42 -19.48
CA ALA A 43 -10.51 -4.15 -19.89
C ALA A 43 -10.51 -4.45 -21.39
N ASP A 44 -10.14 -3.47 -22.22
CA ASP A 44 -10.07 -3.64 -23.67
C ASP A 44 -9.05 -4.69 -24.12
N ARG A 45 -7.95 -4.83 -23.39
CA ARG A 45 -6.87 -5.78 -23.68
C ARG A 45 -7.19 -7.23 -23.28
N VAL A 46 -8.26 -7.44 -22.51
CA VAL A 46 -8.63 -8.79 -22.01
C VAL A 46 -10.06 -9.21 -22.38
N ARG A 47 -10.83 -8.34 -23.09
CA ARG A 47 -12.27 -8.56 -23.35
C ARG A 47 -12.58 -9.85 -24.13
N ASP A 48 -11.62 -10.37 -24.89
CA ASP A 48 -11.76 -11.58 -25.69
C ASP A 48 -11.60 -12.88 -24.87
N PHE A 49 -11.13 -12.77 -23.61
CA PHE A 49 -10.86 -13.94 -22.77
C PHE A 49 -11.05 -13.71 -21.26
N ALA A 50 -11.66 -12.59 -20.88
CA ALA A 50 -12.02 -12.35 -19.49
C ALA A 50 -13.36 -11.61 -19.36
N LYS A 51 -14.14 -11.99 -18.35
CA LYS A 51 -15.33 -11.25 -17.94
C LYS A 51 -14.89 -10.08 -17.06
N VAL A 52 -15.33 -8.88 -17.44
CA VAL A 52 -14.97 -7.63 -16.75
C VAL A 52 -16.13 -7.18 -15.86
N ARG A 53 -15.84 -6.86 -14.62
CA ARG A 53 -16.78 -6.24 -13.68
C ARG A 53 -16.12 -5.07 -12.97
N THR A 54 -16.80 -3.92 -12.92
CA THR A 54 -16.34 -2.72 -12.23
C THR A 54 -17.11 -2.48 -10.94
N PHE A 55 -16.46 -1.80 -9.99
CA PHE A 55 -17.04 -1.42 -8.70
C PHE A 55 -16.72 0.06 -8.45
N PRO A 56 -17.62 0.81 -7.78
CA PRO A 56 -17.33 2.19 -7.42
C PRO A 56 -16.13 2.28 -6.46
N GLY A 57 -15.18 3.15 -6.74
CA GLY A 57 -14.06 3.49 -5.86
C GLY A 57 -14.17 4.92 -5.30
N GLY A 58 -15.37 5.51 -5.35
CA GLY A 58 -15.64 6.85 -4.83
C GLY A 58 -14.75 7.91 -5.50
N ARG A 59 -14.04 8.67 -4.69
CA ARG A 59 -13.15 9.75 -5.16
C ARG A 59 -11.88 9.28 -5.87
N PHE A 60 -11.63 7.97 -5.97
CA PHE A 60 -10.39 7.40 -6.54
C PHE A 60 -10.60 6.78 -7.94
N GLY A 61 -11.83 6.74 -8.44
CA GLY A 61 -12.16 6.07 -9.69
C GLY A 61 -12.77 4.69 -9.48
N LYS A 62 -12.67 3.80 -10.46
CA LYS A 62 -13.32 2.48 -10.45
C LYS A 62 -12.32 1.39 -10.11
N HIS A 63 -12.69 0.51 -9.18
CA HIS A 63 -12.05 -0.80 -9.06
C HIS A 63 -12.56 -1.73 -10.14
N MET A 64 -11.75 -2.71 -10.52
CA MET A 64 -12.10 -3.68 -11.55
C MET A 64 -11.79 -5.11 -11.09
N ARG A 65 -12.65 -6.04 -11.50
CA ARG A 65 -12.38 -7.48 -11.35
C ARG A 65 -12.53 -8.16 -12.70
N LEU A 66 -11.54 -8.96 -13.02
CA LEU A 66 -11.46 -9.77 -14.24
C LEU A 66 -11.57 -11.24 -13.83
N GLU A 67 -12.45 -12.01 -14.49
CA GLU A 67 -12.49 -13.47 -14.38
C GLU A 67 -12.05 -14.03 -15.72
N PHE A 68 -10.90 -14.72 -15.74
CA PHE A 68 -10.30 -15.24 -16.96
C PHE A 68 -10.95 -16.55 -17.41
N GLU A 69 -11.26 -16.65 -18.71
CA GLU A 69 -11.77 -17.85 -19.36
C GLU A 69 -10.61 -18.74 -19.80
N LEU A 70 -10.21 -19.67 -18.92
CA LEU A 70 -9.06 -20.54 -19.09
C LEU A 70 -9.51 -21.99 -19.34
N PRO A 71 -8.68 -22.83 -19.98
CA PRO A 71 -8.95 -24.26 -20.18
C PRO A 71 -9.17 -25.00 -18.86
N GLY A 72 -9.81 -26.15 -18.92
CA GLY A 72 -10.12 -27.02 -17.78
C GLY A 72 -11.60 -27.02 -17.39
N HIS A 73 -12.08 -28.18 -16.93
CA HIS A 73 -13.47 -28.42 -16.54
C HIS A 73 -13.61 -28.49 -15.01
N ARG A 74 -14.82 -28.24 -14.49
CA ARG A 74 -15.19 -28.40 -13.07
C ARG A 74 -14.25 -27.63 -12.12
N LYS A 75 -13.99 -26.36 -12.39
CA LYS A 75 -13.13 -25.52 -11.56
C LYS A 75 -13.71 -25.34 -10.16
N SER A 76 -12.94 -25.74 -9.14
CA SER A 76 -13.31 -25.65 -7.73
C SER A 76 -12.48 -24.57 -7.02
N GLY A 77 -13.15 -23.58 -6.42
CA GLY A 77 -12.50 -22.44 -5.75
C GLY A 77 -11.81 -21.48 -6.74
N GLN A 78 -11.08 -20.51 -6.21
CA GLN A 78 -10.40 -19.53 -7.04
C GLN A 78 -8.97 -19.23 -6.56
N ILE A 79 -8.17 -18.68 -7.46
CA ILE A 79 -6.92 -17.96 -7.19
C ILE A 79 -7.20 -16.50 -7.50
N LEU A 80 -6.82 -15.61 -6.58
CA LEU A 80 -6.93 -14.17 -6.73
C LEU A 80 -5.56 -13.58 -7.04
N ALA A 81 -5.46 -12.83 -8.13
CA ALA A 81 -4.37 -11.90 -8.36
C ALA A 81 -4.81 -10.50 -7.90
N LEU A 82 -3.97 -9.82 -7.13
CA LEU A 82 -4.19 -8.43 -6.70
C LEU A 82 -3.23 -7.50 -7.42
N ALA A 83 -3.78 -6.42 -7.94
CA ALA A 83 -3.06 -5.33 -8.57
C ALA A 83 -3.72 -3.99 -8.22
N HIS A 84 -3.06 -2.89 -8.59
CA HIS A 84 -3.64 -1.56 -8.53
C HIS A 84 -3.42 -0.80 -9.84
N SER A 85 -4.33 0.13 -10.12
CA SER A 85 -4.32 0.98 -11.32
C SER A 85 -3.73 2.35 -11.09
N ASP A 86 -3.72 2.81 -9.85
CA ASP A 86 -3.22 4.11 -9.45
C ASP A 86 -1.69 4.11 -9.31
N THR A 87 -1.10 5.29 -9.33
CA THR A 87 0.34 5.52 -9.16
C THR A 87 0.60 6.78 -8.35
N VAL A 88 1.77 6.86 -7.70
CA VAL A 88 2.23 8.06 -6.98
C VAL A 88 2.69 9.19 -7.91
N TRP A 89 2.79 8.96 -9.21
CA TRP A 89 3.36 9.91 -10.16
C TRP A 89 2.30 10.95 -10.58
N PRO A 90 2.58 12.26 -10.43
CA PRO A 90 1.64 13.30 -10.85
C PRO A 90 1.31 13.25 -12.36
N LEU A 91 0.15 13.75 -12.72
CA LEU A 91 -0.26 13.90 -14.12
C LEU A 91 0.75 14.80 -14.87
N GLY A 92 1.14 14.39 -16.08
CA GLY A 92 2.14 15.09 -16.90
C GLY A 92 3.57 14.64 -16.64
N THR A 93 3.81 13.69 -15.75
CA THR A 93 5.17 13.15 -15.47
C THR A 93 5.82 12.57 -16.72
N LEU A 94 5.05 12.03 -17.67
CA LEU A 94 5.56 11.52 -18.95
C LEU A 94 6.33 12.57 -19.77
N SER A 95 6.07 13.85 -19.59
CA SER A 95 6.80 14.92 -20.30
C SER A 95 8.27 15.00 -19.86
N SER A 96 8.56 14.71 -18.61
CA SER A 96 9.92 14.72 -18.03
C SER A 96 10.54 13.33 -17.90
N MET A 97 9.69 12.29 -17.76
CA MET A 97 10.10 10.89 -17.64
C MET A 97 9.35 10.01 -18.64
N PRO A 98 9.62 10.16 -19.96
CA PRO A 98 8.93 9.36 -20.99
C PRO A 98 9.29 7.88 -20.88
N PHE A 99 8.36 7.02 -21.35
CA PHE A 99 8.70 5.61 -21.50
C PHE A 99 9.90 5.44 -22.42
N ARG A 100 10.87 4.67 -21.99
CA ARG A 100 12.08 4.34 -22.78
C ARG A 100 12.61 2.97 -22.46
N ILE A 101 13.27 2.38 -23.44
CA ILE A 101 14.04 1.15 -23.30
C ILE A 101 15.52 1.53 -23.33
N ALA A 102 16.25 1.29 -22.26
CA ALA A 102 17.65 1.61 -22.18
C ALA A 102 18.41 0.61 -21.32
N ARG A 103 19.58 0.17 -21.78
CA ARG A 103 20.47 -0.76 -21.06
C ARG A 103 19.75 -2.05 -20.62
N GLY A 104 18.88 -2.61 -21.47
CA GLY A 104 18.11 -3.82 -21.19
C GLY A 104 17.01 -3.65 -20.13
N ARG A 105 16.58 -2.41 -19.83
CA ARG A 105 15.54 -2.09 -18.84
C ARG A 105 14.49 -1.19 -19.45
N LEU A 106 13.27 -1.30 -18.89
CA LEU A 106 12.16 -0.40 -19.17
C LEU A 106 12.14 0.71 -18.09
N TRP A 107 11.90 1.94 -18.55
CA TRP A 107 11.87 3.14 -17.73
C TRP A 107 10.55 3.89 -17.99
N GLY A 108 9.95 4.45 -16.97
CA GLY A 108 8.73 5.25 -17.06
C GLY A 108 7.96 5.27 -15.74
N PRO A 109 7.01 6.21 -15.54
CA PRO A 109 6.21 6.31 -14.33
C PRO A 109 5.32 5.07 -14.16
N GLY A 110 5.32 4.46 -12.96
CA GLY A 110 4.52 3.27 -12.65
C GLY A 110 4.94 2.00 -13.41
N VAL A 111 6.07 1.99 -14.16
CA VAL A 111 6.52 0.81 -14.91
C VAL A 111 6.80 -0.38 -13.99
N LEU A 112 7.43 -0.16 -12.85
CA LEU A 112 7.74 -1.22 -11.89
C LEU A 112 6.60 -1.44 -10.91
N ASP A 113 6.00 -0.38 -10.43
CA ASP A 113 4.93 -0.33 -9.45
C ASP A 113 3.68 0.31 -10.10
N MET A 114 2.67 -0.53 -10.57
CA MET A 114 2.91 -1.96 -10.80
C MET A 114 2.44 -2.41 -12.19
N LYS A 115 2.45 -1.48 -13.18
CA LYS A 115 1.88 -1.71 -14.54
C LYS A 115 2.51 -2.90 -15.27
N SER A 116 3.82 -3.17 -15.05
CA SER A 116 4.45 -4.39 -15.58
C SER A 116 3.88 -5.67 -14.98
N GLY A 117 3.55 -5.68 -13.68
CA GLY A 117 2.94 -6.83 -13.02
C GLY A 117 1.60 -7.20 -13.66
N ILE A 118 0.77 -6.20 -13.96
CA ILE A 118 -0.51 -6.38 -14.67
C ILE A 118 -0.27 -6.98 -16.07
N ALA A 119 0.66 -6.41 -16.84
CA ALA A 119 0.98 -6.90 -18.19
C ALA A 119 1.50 -8.33 -18.17
N PHE A 120 2.41 -8.66 -17.27
CA PHE A 120 2.93 -10.03 -17.11
C PHE A 120 1.84 -11.02 -16.77
N PHE A 121 0.90 -10.66 -15.88
CA PHE A 121 -0.19 -11.54 -15.53
C PHE A 121 -1.15 -11.78 -16.69
N ILE A 122 -1.48 -10.75 -17.47
CA ILE A 122 -2.29 -10.87 -18.69
C ILE A 122 -1.64 -11.86 -19.66
N PHE A 123 -0.33 -11.75 -19.91
CA PHE A 123 0.38 -12.66 -20.81
C PHE A 123 0.50 -14.08 -20.23
N ALA A 124 0.60 -14.22 -18.92
CA ALA A 124 0.53 -15.54 -18.27
C ALA A 124 -0.84 -16.23 -18.49
N MET A 125 -1.93 -15.47 -18.41
CA MET A 125 -3.28 -15.98 -18.69
C MET A 125 -3.47 -16.32 -20.18
N ARG A 126 -2.95 -15.49 -21.09
CA ARG A 126 -2.90 -15.80 -22.52
C ARG A 126 -2.11 -17.09 -22.80
N ALA A 127 -0.95 -17.25 -22.17
CA ALA A 127 -0.14 -18.46 -22.31
C ALA A 127 -0.90 -19.71 -21.88
N LEU A 128 -1.60 -19.69 -20.74
CA LEU A 128 -2.44 -20.80 -20.29
C LEU A 128 -3.52 -21.16 -21.32
N ARG A 129 -4.16 -20.14 -21.91
CA ARG A 129 -5.22 -20.32 -22.91
C ARG A 129 -4.68 -20.85 -24.24
N GLU A 130 -3.64 -20.23 -24.79
CA GLU A 130 -3.10 -20.55 -26.11
C GLU A 130 -2.32 -21.87 -26.14
N LEU A 131 -1.72 -22.25 -25.02
CA LEU A 131 -1.06 -23.54 -24.85
C LEU A 131 -2.03 -24.65 -24.42
N ASP A 132 -3.33 -24.34 -24.29
CA ASP A 132 -4.39 -25.24 -23.82
C ASP A 132 -4.06 -25.97 -22.49
N ILE A 133 -3.46 -25.24 -21.56
CA ILE A 133 -3.06 -25.79 -20.27
C ILE A 133 -4.24 -25.73 -19.30
N PRO A 134 -4.79 -26.87 -18.86
CA PRO A 134 -5.96 -26.89 -18.00
C PRO A 134 -5.64 -26.39 -16.60
N VAL A 135 -6.53 -25.57 -16.04
CA VAL A 135 -6.45 -25.08 -14.66
C VAL A 135 -7.65 -25.57 -13.84
N ALA A 136 -7.37 -26.06 -12.64
CA ALA A 136 -8.36 -26.63 -11.74
C ALA A 136 -9.17 -25.59 -10.95
N ARG A 137 -8.78 -24.31 -11.00
CA ARG A 137 -9.41 -23.23 -10.24
C ARG A 137 -9.80 -22.08 -11.15
N LYS A 138 -10.82 -21.31 -10.75
CA LYS A 138 -11.05 -20.00 -11.36
C LYS A 138 -9.84 -19.09 -11.09
N VAL A 139 -9.49 -18.27 -12.05
CA VAL A 139 -8.46 -17.26 -11.87
C VAL A 139 -9.10 -15.90 -12.06
N THR A 140 -8.99 -15.08 -11.03
CA THR A 140 -9.51 -13.70 -11.05
C THR A 140 -8.36 -12.73 -10.81
N MET A 141 -8.43 -11.54 -11.41
CA MET A 141 -7.55 -10.43 -11.06
C MET A 141 -8.42 -9.27 -10.59
N GLN A 142 -8.13 -8.74 -9.41
CA GLN A 142 -8.73 -7.51 -8.90
C GLN A 142 -7.71 -6.39 -9.01
N ILE A 143 -8.14 -5.28 -9.60
CA ILE A 143 -7.33 -4.06 -9.78
C ILE A 143 -7.99 -2.97 -8.95
N ASN A 144 -7.28 -2.51 -7.93
CA ASN A 144 -7.72 -1.48 -7.01
C ASN A 144 -7.34 -0.09 -7.55
N ALA A 145 -8.12 0.93 -7.24
CA ALA A 145 -7.93 2.29 -7.70
C ALA A 145 -7.28 3.22 -6.66
N ASP A 146 -6.94 2.69 -5.47
CA ASP A 146 -6.58 3.47 -4.29
C ASP A 146 -5.49 2.80 -3.42
N GLU A 147 -4.64 1.96 -3.99
CA GLU A 147 -3.60 1.24 -3.23
C GLU A 147 -2.57 2.22 -2.66
N GLU A 148 -2.07 3.12 -3.47
CA GLU A 148 -1.01 4.09 -3.15
C GLU A 148 -1.43 5.11 -2.06
N VAL A 149 -2.73 5.20 -1.80
CA VAL A 149 -3.31 6.09 -0.78
C VAL A 149 -3.95 5.34 0.39
N GLY A 150 -3.72 4.00 0.48
CA GLY A 150 -4.05 3.19 1.66
C GLY A 150 -5.27 2.30 1.53
N SER A 151 -5.81 2.08 0.33
CA SER A 151 -6.88 1.10 0.02
C SER A 151 -8.18 1.33 0.79
N GLU A 152 -8.56 2.58 1.01
CA GLU A 152 -9.73 2.95 1.81
C GLU A 152 -11.03 2.32 1.25
N THR A 153 -11.23 2.40 -0.06
CA THR A 153 -12.47 1.96 -0.73
C THR A 153 -12.37 0.54 -1.29
N SER A 154 -11.17 0.07 -1.62
CA SER A 154 -10.94 -1.28 -2.16
C SER A 154 -10.81 -2.36 -1.10
N ARG A 155 -10.48 -2.02 0.15
CA ARG A 155 -10.20 -2.98 1.22
C ARG A 155 -11.34 -3.99 1.44
N PRO A 156 -12.62 -3.60 1.57
CA PRO A 156 -13.70 -4.58 1.76
C PRO A 156 -13.85 -5.57 0.59
N LEU A 157 -13.65 -5.07 -0.65
CA LEU A 157 -13.69 -5.91 -1.86
C LEU A 157 -12.52 -6.89 -1.89
N THR A 158 -11.34 -6.44 -1.47
CA THR A 158 -10.12 -7.23 -1.41
C THR A 158 -10.23 -8.33 -0.35
N GLU A 159 -10.68 -8.00 0.87
CA GLU A 159 -10.87 -8.95 1.96
C GLU A 159 -11.91 -10.02 1.61
N GLN A 160 -13.03 -9.61 1.01
CA GLN A 160 -14.05 -10.55 0.53
C GLN A 160 -13.51 -11.52 -0.53
N ALA A 161 -12.78 -10.99 -1.53
CA ALA A 161 -12.23 -11.82 -2.59
C ALA A 161 -11.12 -12.75 -2.09
N ALA A 162 -10.24 -12.26 -1.21
CA ALA A 162 -9.16 -13.03 -0.62
C ALA A 162 -9.68 -14.17 0.24
N SER A 163 -10.70 -13.92 1.08
CA SER A 163 -11.32 -14.96 1.93
C SER A 163 -11.97 -16.08 1.15
N ALA A 164 -12.42 -15.82 -0.08
CA ALA A 164 -12.99 -16.82 -0.99
C ALA A 164 -11.93 -17.54 -1.83
N SER A 165 -10.66 -17.22 -1.69
CA SER A 165 -9.55 -17.68 -2.53
C SER A 165 -8.68 -18.71 -1.83
N ALA A 166 -8.23 -19.73 -2.57
CA ALA A 166 -7.27 -20.71 -2.07
C ALA A 166 -5.83 -20.16 -2.00
N ALA A 167 -5.54 -19.15 -2.83
CA ALA A 167 -4.27 -18.40 -2.82
C ALA A 167 -4.48 -16.98 -3.34
N VAL A 168 -3.65 -16.08 -2.88
CA VAL A 168 -3.60 -14.69 -3.33
C VAL A 168 -2.20 -14.38 -3.86
N LEU A 169 -2.13 -13.87 -5.08
CA LEU A 169 -0.90 -13.45 -5.75
C LEU A 169 -0.94 -11.93 -5.87
N VAL A 170 -0.08 -11.24 -5.15
CA VAL A 170 0.07 -9.77 -5.26
C VAL A 170 1.11 -9.50 -6.33
N LEU A 171 0.71 -8.79 -7.39
CA LEU A 171 1.52 -8.61 -8.61
C LEU A 171 2.54 -7.48 -8.50
N GLU A 172 2.84 -7.08 -7.28
CA GLU A 172 3.87 -6.11 -6.93
C GLU A 172 5.29 -6.58 -7.29
N PRO A 173 6.25 -5.66 -7.43
CA PRO A 173 7.62 -6.02 -7.76
C PRO A 173 8.25 -6.91 -6.69
N GLY A 174 9.06 -7.88 -7.13
CA GLY A 174 9.88 -8.72 -6.26
C GLY A 174 10.93 -7.92 -5.49
N THR A 175 11.55 -8.54 -4.48
CA THR A 175 12.57 -7.88 -3.66
C THR A 175 13.95 -8.04 -4.26
N GLY A 176 14.63 -6.90 -4.43
CA GLY A 176 16.01 -6.81 -4.94
C GLY A 176 16.14 -7.21 -6.42
N LEU A 177 17.36 -7.15 -6.94
CA LEU A 177 17.64 -7.46 -8.36
C LEU A 177 17.37 -8.93 -8.74
N ALA A 178 17.34 -9.83 -7.75
CA ALA A 178 17.03 -11.24 -7.97
C ALA A 178 15.51 -11.52 -8.06
N GLY A 179 14.65 -10.52 -7.88
CA GLY A 179 13.19 -10.67 -7.98
C GLY A 179 12.59 -11.65 -6.96
N LYS A 180 13.12 -11.69 -5.73
CA LYS A 180 12.65 -12.62 -4.68
C LYS A 180 11.18 -12.39 -4.35
N LEU A 181 10.41 -13.46 -4.24
CA LEU A 181 9.02 -13.41 -3.81
C LEU A 181 8.93 -12.95 -2.35
N LYS A 182 7.98 -12.07 -2.07
CA LYS A 182 7.64 -11.64 -0.71
C LYS A 182 6.55 -12.58 -0.18
N THR A 183 6.89 -13.42 0.77
CA THR A 183 5.95 -14.37 1.40
C THR A 183 5.41 -13.88 2.73
N ALA A 184 5.98 -12.81 3.28
CA ALA A 184 5.53 -12.15 4.49
C ALA A 184 5.93 -10.68 4.50
N ARG A 185 5.12 -9.83 5.11
CA ARG A 185 5.41 -8.42 5.40
C ARG A 185 5.01 -8.12 6.83
N LYS A 186 5.68 -7.13 7.44
CA LYS A 186 5.24 -6.61 8.73
C LYS A 186 3.99 -5.75 8.52
N GLY A 187 3.03 -5.85 9.42
CA GLY A 187 1.96 -4.87 9.54
C GLY A 187 2.54 -3.48 9.82
N VAL A 188 1.87 -2.49 9.30
CA VAL A 188 2.23 -1.06 9.41
C VAL A 188 1.20 -0.37 10.27
N GLY A 189 1.65 0.49 11.17
CA GLY A 189 0.78 1.37 11.93
C GLY A 189 1.31 2.79 11.92
N ARG A 190 0.40 3.73 11.92
CA ARG A 190 0.67 5.16 12.12
C ARG A 190 -0.16 5.65 13.28
N SER A 191 0.47 6.35 14.21
CA SER A 191 -0.23 6.94 15.35
C SER A 191 0.26 8.35 15.58
N THR A 192 -0.67 9.22 15.99
CA THR A 192 -0.35 10.54 16.51
C THR A 192 -0.62 10.53 18.01
N ILE A 193 0.35 10.99 18.80
CA ILE A 193 0.15 11.19 20.22
C ILE A 193 0.23 12.67 20.50
N THR A 194 -0.79 13.21 21.15
CA THR A 194 -0.88 14.61 21.55
C THR A 194 -0.89 14.70 23.06
N VAL A 195 0.04 15.48 23.59
CA VAL A 195 0.04 15.88 25.01
C VAL A 195 -0.55 17.29 25.09
N ARG A 196 -1.55 17.45 25.96
CA ARG A 196 -2.12 18.75 26.33
C ARG A 196 -1.74 19.06 27.76
N GLY A 197 -1.15 20.23 27.93
CA GLY A 197 -0.77 20.80 29.23
C GLY A 197 -1.51 22.13 29.47
N GLN A 198 -0.85 23.06 30.15
CA GLN A 198 -1.41 24.35 30.50
C GLN A 198 -0.41 25.48 30.22
N ALA A 199 -0.79 26.43 29.38
CA ALA A 199 0.02 27.59 29.11
C ALA A 199 0.13 28.50 30.32
N SER A 200 1.32 29.09 30.50
CA SER A 200 1.56 30.18 31.46
C SER A 200 2.78 31.01 31.01
N HIS A 201 2.99 32.14 31.63
CA HIS A 201 4.21 32.94 31.36
C HIS A 201 5.41 32.31 32.06
N ALA A 202 6.46 31.94 31.30
CA ALA A 202 7.59 31.16 31.80
C ALA A 202 8.41 31.89 32.90
N GLY A 203 8.34 33.20 33.02
CA GLY A 203 9.05 33.98 34.06
C GLY A 203 8.15 34.46 35.21
N VAL A 204 6.89 34.79 34.94
CA VAL A 204 6.01 35.44 35.91
C VAL A 204 5.09 34.45 36.61
N ASP A 205 4.68 33.41 35.89
CA ASP A 205 3.62 32.46 36.36
C ASP A 205 3.99 31.02 36.04
N PHE A 206 5.25 30.67 36.16
CA PHE A 206 5.77 29.34 35.76
C PHE A 206 5.10 28.19 36.51
N ALA A 207 4.79 28.36 37.82
CA ALA A 207 4.25 27.33 38.66
C ALA A 207 2.83 26.83 38.21
N ASN A 208 2.06 27.73 37.61
CA ASN A 208 0.71 27.41 37.12
C ASN A 208 0.71 26.73 35.72
N GLY A 209 1.89 26.73 35.06
CA GLY A 209 2.05 26.04 33.79
C GLY A 209 2.22 24.50 33.93
N ALA A 210 1.72 23.76 32.93
CA ALA A 210 2.03 22.34 32.75
C ALA A 210 2.66 22.16 31.35
N ASN A 211 3.95 21.85 31.33
CA ASN A 211 4.75 21.91 30.11
C ASN A 211 4.57 20.66 29.25
N ALA A 212 3.80 20.79 28.17
CA ALA A 212 3.51 19.69 27.25
C ALA A 212 4.77 19.16 26.52
N ILE A 213 5.78 19.99 26.27
CA ILE A 213 7.03 19.55 25.63
C ILE A 213 7.85 18.68 26.60
N VAL A 214 7.96 19.08 27.87
CA VAL A 214 8.69 18.27 28.89
C VAL A 214 7.98 16.96 29.13
N GLU A 215 6.66 16.98 29.21
CA GLU A 215 5.86 15.75 29.31
C GLU A 215 6.08 14.86 28.10
N MET A 216 5.97 15.42 26.86
CA MET A 216 6.19 14.64 25.64
C MET A 216 7.60 14.07 25.55
N ALA A 217 8.64 14.77 25.98
CA ALA A 217 10.01 14.25 25.99
C ALA A 217 10.12 12.93 26.80
N ARG A 218 9.48 12.88 27.97
CA ARG A 218 9.39 11.65 28.79
C ARG A 218 8.59 10.55 28.11
N GLN A 219 7.50 10.93 27.42
CA GLN A 219 6.69 9.97 26.67
C GLN A 219 7.45 9.41 25.46
N VAL A 220 8.26 10.23 24.77
CA VAL A 220 9.09 9.78 23.62
C VAL A 220 10.08 8.69 24.06
N GLU A 221 10.77 8.86 25.20
CA GLU A 221 11.65 7.81 25.73
C GLU A 221 10.87 6.52 26.05
N ARG A 222 9.72 6.66 26.68
CA ARG A 222 8.85 5.51 26.99
C ARG A 222 8.36 4.79 25.73
N ILE A 223 7.93 5.54 24.73
CA ILE A 223 7.43 5.02 23.44
C ILE A 223 8.56 4.33 22.67
N ALA A 224 9.75 4.92 22.61
CA ALA A 224 10.93 4.28 22.01
C ALA A 224 11.25 2.92 22.65
N GLY A 225 11.04 2.81 23.96
CA GLY A 225 11.18 1.57 24.74
C GLY A 225 10.17 0.47 24.37
N PHE A 226 9.15 0.72 23.57
CA PHE A 226 8.24 -0.32 23.06
C PHE A 226 8.84 -1.14 21.91
N THR A 227 9.94 -0.71 21.33
CA THR A 227 10.68 -1.46 20.30
C THR A 227 11.17 -2.80 20.85
N ARG A 228 11.02 -3.87 20.05
CA ARG A 228 11.50 -5.24 20.35
C ARG A 228 12.17 -5.80 19.09
N LEU A 229 13.44 -5.50 18.91
CA LEU A 229 14.20 -5.89 17.72
C LEU A 229 14.34 -7.42 17.58
N ASP A 230 14.46 -8.14 18.70
CA ASP A 230 14.45 -9.60 18.77
C ASP A 230 13.18 -10.23 18.18
N ARG A 231 12.08 -9.50 18.23
CA ARG A 231 10.79 -9.89 17.68
C ARG A 231 10.48 -9.22 16.34
N GLY A 232 11.36 -8.34 15.85
CA GLY A 232 11.18 -7.55 14.65
C GLY A 232 10.14 -6.42 14.78
N VAL A 233 9.73 -6.07 16.03
CA VAL A 233 8.84 -4.94 16.31
C VAL A 233 9.66 -3.67 16.36
N THR A 234 9.23 -2.66 15.62
CA THR A 234 9.86 -1.33 15.64
C THR A 234 8.82 -0.24 15.90
N VAL A 235 9.23 0.75 16.70
CA VAL A 235 8.48 1.96 17.01
C VAL A 235 9.42 3.13 16.79
N SER A 236 9.06 4.02 15.86
CA SER A 236 9.87 5.18 15.48
C SER A 236 9.03 6.44 15.62
N VAL A 237 9.46 7.33 16.52
CA VAL A 237 8.94 8.70 16.59
C VAL A 237 9.64 9.49 15.50
N GLY A 238 8.91 9.78 14.40
CA GLY A 238 9.48 10.38 13.19
C GLY A 238 9.33 11.89 13.12
N VAL A 239 8.32 12.44 13.79
CA VAL A 239 8.03 13.88 13.80
C VAL A 239 7.64 14.31 15.20
N ILE A 240 8.08 15.51 15.62
CA ILE A 240 7.65 16.17 16.85
C ILE A 240 7.34 17.64 16.57
N ARG A 241 6.23 18.14 17.12
CA ARG A 241 5.82 19.56 17.04
C ARG A 241 5.29 20.00 18.37
N GLY A 242 5.65 21.20 18.83
CA GLY A 242 5.14 21.72 20.09
C GLY A 242 5.62 23.14 20.42
N GLY A 243 4.83 23.80 21.27
CA GLY A 243 5.11 25.15 21.73
C GLY A 243 4.82 26.24 20.69
N THR A 244 4.81 27.48 21.14
CA THR A 244 4.54 28.67 20.30
C THR A 244 5.61 29.74 20.42
N ARG A 245 6.09 30.04 21.65
CA ARG A 245 7.10 31.03 21.96
C ARG A 245 7.96 30.59 23.14
N SER A 246 9.22 30.99 23.17
CA SER A 246 10.19 30.58 24.19
C SER A 246 9.85 31.06 25.61
N ASN A 247 9.09 32.14 25.76
CA ASN A 247 8.67 32.72 27.04
C ASN A 247 7.27 32.25 27.49
N VAL A 248 6.68 31.24 26.82
CA VAL A 248 5.38 30.64 27.16
C VAL A 248 5.61 29.18 27.49
N VAL A 249 5.11 28.71 28.63
CA VAL A 249 5.04 27.28 28.95
C VAL A 249 4.14 26.58 27.92
N PRO A 250 4.62 25.60 27.15
CA PRO A 250 3.86 25.00 26.04
C PRO A 250 2.61 24.23 26.52
N ALA A 251 1.46 24.60 25.96
CA ALA A 251 0.20 23.90 26.24
C ALA A 251 -0.03 22.67 25.39
N GLU A 252 0.70 22.51 24.29
CA GLU A 252 0.51 21.36 23.39
C GLU A 252 1.85 20.91 22.80
N CYS A 253 1.99 19.59 22.67
CA CYS A 253 3.04 18.94 21.91
C CYS A 253 2.52 17.64 21.30
N SER A 254 2.82 17.39 20.03
CA SER A 254 2.42 16.18 19.33
C SER A 254 3.59 15.46 18.68
N VAL A 255 3.47 14.14 18.55
CA VAL A 255 4.42 13.29 17.82
C VAL A 255 3.70 12.38 16.83
N GLU A 256 4.33 12.16 15.67
CA GLU A 256 3.90 11.16 14.71
C GLU A 256 4.82 9.93 14.77
N ILE A 257 4.22 8.75 14.81
CA ILE A 257 4.89 7.49 15.11
C ILE A 257 4.61 6.49 13.98
N ASP A 258 5.67 5.89 13.42
CA ASP A 258 5.60 4.70 12.58
C ASP A 258 5.82 3.46 13.45
N THR A 259 4.97 2.46 13.28
CA THR A 259 5.09 1.17 13.96
C THR A 259 5.09 0.02 12.97
N ARG A 260 5.90 -1.01 13.25
CA ARG A 260 5.95 -2.24 12.45
C ARG A 260 5.81 -3.46 13.34
N ALA A 261 4.86 -4.33 13.03
CA ALA A 261 4.58 -5.54 13.80
C ALA A 261 4.54 -6.78 12.88
N PRO A 262 5.40 -7.80 13.07
CA PRO A 262 5.42 -8.98 12.21
C PRO A 262 4.22 -9.91 12.38
N ARG A 263 3.58 -9.91 13.55
CA ARG A 263 2.53 -10.86 13.92
C ARG A 263 1.41 -10.17 14.69
N ASP A 264 0.22 -10.74 14.66
CA ASP A 264 -0.94 -10.20 15.38
C ASP A 264 -0.72 -10.10 16.90
N ARG A 265 0.02 -11.01 17.52
CA ARG A 265 0.43 -10.88 18.95
C ARG A 265 1.27 -9.63 19.21
N ASP A 266 2.06 -9.20 18.21
CA ASP A 266 2.93 -8.04 18.32
C ASP A 266 2.12 -6.74 18.12
N ARG A 267 1.09 -6.78 17.26
CA ARG A 267 0.08 -5.73 17.14
C ARG A 267 -0.61 -5.52 18.49
N ARG A 268 -1.16 -6.58 19.09
CA ARG A 268 -1.81 -6.51 20.41
C ARG A 268 -0.89 -6.03 21.53
N TYR A 269 0.40 -6.37 21.46
CA TYR A 269 1.40 -5.83 22.39
C TYR A 269 1.51 -4.31 22.26
N LEU A 270 1.64 -3.77 21.04
CA LEU A 270 1.75 -2.33 20.80
C LEU A 270 0.46 -1.59 21.19
N GLU A 271 -0.71 -2.12 20.85
CA GLU A 271 -2.00 -1.53 21.24
C GLU A 271 -2.11 -1.39 22.77
N LYS A 272 -1.74 -2.45 23.52
CA LYS A 272 -1.71 -2.39 25.00
C LYS A 272 -0.66 -1.41 25.51
N ALA A 273 0.50 -1.34 24.87
CA ALA A 273 1.56 -0.43 25.27
C ALA A 273 1.13 1.04 25.08
N PHE A 274 0.56 1.40 23.94
CA PHE A 274 0.03 2.73 23.71
C PHE A 274 -1.14 3.07 24.65
N ALA A 275 -2.08 2.16 24.86
CA ALA A 275 -3.18 2.34 25.79
C ALA A 275 -2.74 2.49 27.26
N SER A 276 -1.52 2.04 27.60
CA SER A 276 -0.95 2.18 28.95
C SER A 276 -0.30 3.53 29.22
N LEU A 277 -0.20 4.40 28.22
CA LEU A 277 0.40 5.73 28.39
C LEU A 277 -0.43 6.56 29.36
N LYS A 278 0.24 7.11 30.37
CA LYS A 278 -0.34 8.02 31.36
C LYS A 278 0.65 9.16 31.56
N PRO A 279 0.17 10.39 31.74
CA PRO A 279 1.03 11.53 31.97
C PRO A 279 1.82 11.37 33.29
N PHE A 280 3.06 11.84 33.28
CA PHE A 280 3.89 11.98 34.49
C PHE A 280 3.45 13.19 35.30
N ASP A 281 3.16 14.32 34.62
CA ASP A 281 2.50 15.47 35.23
C ASP A 281 0.97 15.29 35.15
N ARG A 282 0.31 15.15 36.29
CA ARG A 282 -1.15 14.95 36.37
C ARG A 282 -1.99 16.10 35.81
N ARG A 283 -1.40 17.26 35.58
CA ARG A 283 -2.04 18.42 34.93
C ARG A 283 -2.04 18.31 33.40
N CYS A 284 -1.28 17.37 32.84
CA CYS A 284 -1.31 17.05 31.42
C CYS A 284 -2.28 15.93 31.12
N SER A 285 -2.78 15.89 29.89
CA SER A 285 -3.51 14.77 29.31
C SER A 285 -2.78 14.22 28.08
N ILE A 286 -3.05 12.96 27.77
CA ILE A 286 -2.49 12.29 26.59
C ILE A 286 -3.64 11.75 25.75
N GLU A 287 -3.61 12.06 24.48
CA GLU A 287 -4.53 11.57 23.45
C GLU A 287 -3.74 10.72 22.45
N VAL A 288 -4.24 9.55 22.07
CA VAL A 288 -3.63 8.64 21.11
C VAL A 288 -4.62 8.39 19.99
N GLU A 289 -4.25 8.78 18.78
CA GLU A 289 -5.03 8.58 17.57
C GLU A 289 -4.30 7.65 16.60
N GLY A 290 -5.05 6.95 15.73
CA GLY A 290 -4.49 6.00 14.77
C GLY A 290 -4.30 4.61 15.36
N GLY A 291 -3.38 3.82 14.79
CA GLY A 291 -3.15 2.42 15.20
C GLY A 291 -2.42 1.61 14.14
N LEU A 292 -2.45 0.27 14.32
CA LEU A 292 -1.92 -0.69 13.36
C LEU A 292 -3.05 -1.27 12.49
N ASN A 293 -2.83 -1.28 11.19
CA ASN A 293 -3.68 -1.92 10.19
C ASN A 293 -3.32 -3.40 10.01
#